data_18e48023c2231ffac2736292a27ebac8
#
_entry.id   18e48023c2231ffac2736292a27ebac8
#
_cell.length_a   1.000
_cell.length_b   1.000
_cell.length_c   1.000
_cell.angle_alpha   90.00
_cell.angle_beta   90.00
_cell.angle_gamma   90.00
#
_symmetry.space_group_name_H-M   'P 1'
#
loop_
_entity.id
_entity.type
_entity.pdbx_description
1 polymer ?
#
loop_
_entity_poly.entity_id
_entity_poly.type
_entity_poly.pdbx_seq_one_letter_code
_entity_poly.pdbx_strand_id
1 'polypeptide(L)'
;DSDAIKAEAAGGSHKIKVSASGDWVATTDEPWISISPANGRGTTECRILIDSALTDSPRRGVVRIQEQNTWDKKEITIDQQGFDYAITLGEKEVSVANFSAFGTRYFDVKVKTNVDFAVEVPTSAESWLKFDSYKVELDRGIRPREVTVRFNWSINSQPNERIADVVFKPKREVELARQDNLLVTQGAAEPIEENTRSGDSIALLAIARTLETIASWENGERMDNWDNVILWEEGMEGYTPEKKGRVKYARFFMFNTKEELPFEVQYLTAADELNFYSNVNAFLKDLTTGEYITKLTQLRRLTISAYGLVSLDKNFTALKNLEYLDLSSNNFQKVPEEINPTNFPKLRTLNMGANTRKNIYDLSNTIETNYGGLVEEQGFPRRLIEWDLDTLLLSVNYLQGPLPKMDDWEKYTEQDIIDADTLPRALIGTPKVMPHTKRFAINLNRLTGELPDWLLYHPALDWWSPFQLVFTQEGKDATGASAGFGNEPANLNYYYEFYEGYKKDPGAEEEDEDTTK
;
A
#
# COMPACT_ATOMS: atom_id res chain seq x y z
N ASP A 1 -8.50 65.90 24.44
CA ASP A 1 -9.45 66.10 25.52
C ASP A 1 -10.36 64.91 25.80
N SER A 2 -9.98 63.71 25.50
CA SER A 2 -10.71 62.54 25.98
C SER A 2 -9.95 61.92 27.16
N ASP A 3 -10.63 61.71 28.28
CA ASP A 3 -10.06 61.07 29.47
C ASP A 3 -9.97 59.53 29.32
N ALA A 4 -10.30 59.02 28.12
CA ALA A 4 -10.26 57.60 27.78
C ALA A 4 -9.86 57.32 26.32
N ILE A 5 -9.03 56.33 26.13
CA ILE A 5 -8.63 55.79 24.84
C ILE A 5 -9.20 54.36 24.74
N LYS A 6 -9.97 54.10 23.70
CA LYS A 6 -10.37 52.73 23.33
C LYS A 6 -9.40 52.20 22.31
N ALA A 7 -8.78 51.09 22.62
CA ALA A 7 -7.82 50.43 21.75
C ALA A 7 -8.30 49.05 21.30
N GLU A 8 -8.08 48.75 20.03
CA GLU A 8 -8.30 47.42 19.48
C GLU A 8 -7.26 46.42 20.01
N ALA A 9 -7.55 45.13 19.88
CA ALA A 9 -6.63 44.07 20.30
C ALA A 9 -5.23 44.18 19.69
N ALA A 10 -5.11 44.68 18.49
CA ALA A 10 -3.82 44.89 17.80
C ALA A 10 -2.93 45.94 18.48
N GLY A 11 -3.49 46.75 19.37
CA GLY A 11 -2.80 47.88 19.94
C GLY A 11 -2.65 49.04 18.97
N GLY A 12 -1.66 49.87 19.18
CA GLY A 12 -1.40 50.97 18.27
C GLY A 12 -0.77 52.18 18.93
N SER A 13 -0.72 53.30 18.20
CA SER A 13 -0.14 54.56 18.67
C SER A 13 -1.19 55.66 18.65
N HIS A 14 -1.40 56.29 19.80
CA HIS A 14 -2.33 57.38 19.98
C HIS A 14 -1.56 58.66 20.30
N LYS A 15 -1.79 59.73 19.52
CA LYS A 15 -1.25 61.04 19.81
C LYS A 15 -2.10 61.77 20.83
N ILE A 16 -1.45 62.31 21.81
CA ILE A 16 -2.05 63.20 22.81
C ILE A 16 -1.30 64.52 22.88
N LYS A 17 -1.96 65.57 23.27
CA LYS A 17 -1.35 66.86 23.57
C LYS A 17 -1.46 67.15 25.03
N VAL A 18 -0.34 67.20 25.72
CA VAL A 18 -0.24 67.60 27.13
C VAL A 18 -0.05 69.09 27.15
N SER A 19 -0.90 69.81 27.88
CA SER A 19 -0.81 71.25 28.13
C SER A 19 -0.66 71.51 29.61
N ALA A 20 0.52 71.97 30.04
CA ALA A 20 0.88 72.25 31.40
C ALA A 20 1.47 73.65 31.53
N SER A 21 1.44 74.23 32.71
CA SER A 21 2.05 75.52 33.00
C SER A 21 3.57 75.42 33.27
N GLY A 22 3.99 74.26 33.74
CA GLY A 22 5.37 73.96 34.10
C GLY A 22 5.90 72.63 33.59
N ASP A 23 6.83 72.04 34.31
CA ASP A 23 7.37 70.70 34.03
C ASP A 23 6.36 69.64 34.47
N TRP A 24 6.22 68.62 33.63
CA TRP A 24 5.30 67.51 33.86
C TRP A 24 5.95 66.15 33.57
N VAL A 25 5.41 65.11 34.18
CA VAL A 25 5.83 63.72 34.02
C VAL A 25 4.60 62.84 33.74
N ALA A 26 4.71 61.94 32.83
CA ALA A 26 3.72 60.91 32.54
C ALA A 26 4.21 59.55 33.01
N THR A 27 3.40 58.79 33.71
CA THR A 27 3.70 57.47 34.27
C THR A 27 2.57 56.49 34.00
N THR A 28 2.90 55.20 33.94
CA THR A 28 1.96 54.11 33.92
C THR A 28 2.54 52.91 34.67
N ASP A 29 1.69 52.16 35.32
CA ASP A 29 2.07 50.92 35.99
C ASP A 29 1.94 49.72 35.08
N GLU A 30 1.41 49.92 33.86
CA GLU A 30 1.10 48.86 32.93
C GLU A 30 2.25 48.61 31.94
N PRO A 31 2.90 47.42 31.92
CA PRO A 31 4.04 47.12 31.08
C PRO A 31 3.71 47.10 29.58
N TRP A 32 2.46 47.04 29.19
CA TRP A 32 1.96 47.04 27.82
C TRP A 32 1.61 48.45 27.30
N ILE A 33 1.83 49.48 28.10
CA ILE A 33 1.65 50.89 27.73
C ILE A 33 2.99 51.58 27.86
N SER A 34 3.38 52.34 26.83
CA SER A 34 4.52 53.21 26.89
C SER A 34 4.16 54.60 26.37
N ILE A 35 4.88 55.61 26.88
CA ILE A 35 4.63 57.01 26.55
C ILE A 35 5.93 57.66 26.08
N SER A 36 5.85 58.39 24.98
CA SER A 36 7.02 59.07 24.43
C SER A 36 6.69 60.46 23.84
N PRO A 37 7.30 61.53 24.33
CA PRO A 37 8.15 61.63 25.52
C PRO A 37 7.33 61.43 26.81
N ALA A 38 7.97 60.83 27.85
CA ALA A 38 7.35 60.60 29.14
C ALA A 38 7.43 61.79 30.09
N ASN A 39 8.08 62.87 29.70
CA ASN A 39 8.16 64.13 30.39
C ASN A 39 8.28 65.30 29.43
N GLY A 40 8.01 66.48 29.90
CA GLY A 40 8.11 67.68 29.09
C GLY A 40 7.85 68.95 29.89
N ARG A 41 7.89 70.11 29.22
CA ARG A 41 7.61 71.39 29.80
C ARG A 41 6.61 72.16 28.91
N GLY A 42 5.59 72.69 29.56
CA GLY A 42 4.58 73.41 28.84
C GLY A 42 3.71 72.51 27.93
N THR A 43 3.38 73.02 26.77
CA THR A 43 2.57 72.24 25.81
C THR A 43 3.46 71.33 24.93
N THR A 44 3.25 70.02 24.99
CA THR A 44 4.03 69.04 24.27
C THR A 44 3.12 67.96 23.65
N GLU A 45 3.44 67.54 22.43
CA GLU A 45 2.80 66.37 21.84
C GLU A 45 3.52 65.10 22.30
N CYS A 46 2.72 64.11 22.73
CA CYS A 46 3.18 62.78 23.16
C CYS A 46 2.46 61.70 22.36
N ARG A 47 3.10 60.52 22.34
CA ARG A 47 2.47 59.30 21.82
C ARG A 47 2.34 58.29 22.92
N ILE A 48 1.14 57.77 23.11
CA ILE A 48 0.88 56.58 23.89
C ILE A 48 0.94 55.41 22.95
N LEU A 49 1.87 54.49 23.21
CA LEU A 49 2.01 53.21 22.46
C LEU A 49 1.36 52.14 23.30
N ILE A 50 0.49 51.37 22.72
CA ILE A 50 -0.27 50.28 23.34
C ILE A 50 0.15 49.00 22.61
N ASP A 51 0.70 48.05 23.35
CA ASP A 51 1.08 46.76 22.80
C ASP A 51 -0.14 45.92 22.46
N SER A 52 0.00 44.98 21.55
CA SER A 52 -1.07 44.04 21.21
C SER A 52 -1.53 43.24 22.42
N ALA A 53 -2.83 42.94 22.49
CA ALA A 53 -3.40 42.11 23.53
C ALA A 53 -2.80 40.71 23.50
N LEU A 54 -2.53 40.16 24.69
CA LEU A 54 -1.95 38.81 24.85
C LEU A 54 -3.02 37.80 25.27
N THR A 55 -4.24 38.22 25.53
CA THR A 55 -5.38 37.39 25.95
C THR A 55 -6.67 37.81 25.23
N ASP A 56 -7.65 36.96 25.29
CA ASP A 56 -9.03 37.21 24.84
C ASP A 56 -9.80 38.15 25.77
N SER A 57 -9.30 38.35 26.98
CA SER A 57 -9.95 39.21 27.96
C SER A 57 -9.55 40.68 27.75
N PRO A 58 -10.52 41.60 27.77
CA PRO A 58 -10.22 43.03 27.73
C PRO A 58 -9.40 43.45 28.96
N ARG A 59 -8.53 44.42 28.74
CA ARG A 59 -7.70 44.97 29.82
C ARG A 59 -7.80 46.46 29.90
N ARG A 60 -7.58 46.98 31.11
CA ARG A 60 -7.59 48.38 31.38
C ARG A 60 -6.27 48.83 32.00
N GLY A 61 -5.75 49.95 31.54
CA GLY A 61 -4.60 50.61 32.12
C GLY A 61 -4.83 52.10 32.26
N VAL A 62 -3.98 52.76 33.02
CA VAL A 62 -4.06 54.19 33.28
C VAL A 62 -2.71 54.83 33.03
N VAL A 63 -2.74 55.89 32.27
CA VAL A 63 -1.61 56.82 32.15
C VAL A 63 -1.89 58.01 33.02
N ARG A 64 -0.97 58.31 33.98
CA ARG A 64 -1.07 59.44 34.88
C ARG A 64 -0.10 60.52 34.41
N ILE A 65 -0.60 61.72 34.21
CA ILE A 65 0.18 62.91 33.89
C ILE A 65 0.14 63.82 35.09
N GLN A 66 1.30 64.20 35.61
CA GLN A 66 1.43 65.04 36.79
C GLN A 66 2.32 66.24 36.52
N GLU A 67 1.83 67.41 36.82
CA GLU A 67 2.63 68.64 36.82
C GLU A 67 3.41 68.75 38.13
N GLN A 68 4.68 69.03 38.06
CA GLN A 68 5.60 68.98 39.23
C GLN A 68 5.38 70.15 40.20
N ASN A 69 4.97 71.29 39.72
CA ASN A 69 4.85 72.49 40.57
C ASN A 69 3.50 72.63 41.29
N THR A 70 2.40 72.17 40.67
CA THR A 70 1.06 72.31 41.23
C THR A 70 0.53 70.99 41.80
N TRP A 71 1.23 69.89 41.51
CA TRP A 71 0.77 68.52 41.83
C TRP A 71 -0.57 68.16 41.19
N ASP A 72 -0.99 68.94 40.18
CA ASP A 72 -2.19 68.61 39.41
C ASP A 72 -2.00 67.31 38.67
N LYS A 73 -3.00 66.44 38.74
CA LYS A 73 -2.97 65.12 38.12
C LYS A 73 -4.11 65.02 37.11
N LYS A 74 -3.76 64.46 35.97
CA LYS A 74 -4.75 64.00 34.99
C LYS A 74 -4.51 62.55 34.67
N GLU A 75 -5.58 61.74 34.61
CA GLU A 75 -5.55 60.34 34.26
C GLU A 75 -6.20 60.13 32.91
N ILE A 76 -5.58 59.29 32.08
CA ILE A 76 -6.13 58.82 30.81
C ILE A 76 -6.30 57.33 30.96
N THR A 77 -7.54 56.88 30.91
CA THR A 77 -7.87 55.46 30.92
C THR A 77 -7.70 54.86 29.54
N ILE A 78 -7.07 53.70 29.47
CA ILE A 78 -6.90 52.94 28.25
C ILE A 78 -7.66 51.64 28.41
N ASP A 79 -8.74 51.48 27.64
CA ASP A 79 -9.53 50.26 27.53
C ASP A 79 -9.13 49.54 26.26
N GLN A 80 -8.41 48.44 26.36
CA GLN A 80 -8.04 47.63 25.23
C GLN A 80 -8.88 46.35 25.16
N GLN A 81 -9.40 46.09 23.98
CA GLN A 81 -10.12 44.84 23.71
C GLN A 81 -9.17 43.66 23.72
N GLY A 82 -9.62 42.51 24.20
CA GLY A 82 -8.97 41.23 23.95
C GLY A 82 -9.10 40.83 22.48
N PHE A 83 -8.33 39.85 22.03
CA PHE A 83 -8.48 39.36 20.69
C PHE A 83 -9.52 38.24 20.60
N ASP A 84 -10.22 38.18 19.47
CA ASP A 84 -11.12 37.10 19.15
C ASP A 84 -10.34 35.86 18.76
N TYR A 85 -10.76 34.70 19.26
CA TYR A 85 -10.28 33.44 18.71
C TYR A 85 -10.88 33.24 17.32
N ALA A 86 -10.03 32.88 16.37
CA ALA A 86 -10.43 32.67 15.00
C ALA A 86 -9.63 31.57 14.32
N ILE A 87 -10.31 30.85 13.45
CA ILE A 87 -9.73 29.96 12.45
C ILE A 87 -10.17 30.55 11.11
N THR A 88 -9.21 30.83 10.24
CA THR A 88 -9.47 31.42 8.92
C THR A 88 -8.67 30.69 7.87
N LEU A 89 -9.35 30.08 6.92
CA LEU A 89 -8.72 29.41 5.80
C LEU A 89 -8.26 30.41 4.74
N GLY A 90 -7.09 30.19 4.19
CA GLY A 90 -6.57 31.00 3.06
C GLY A 90 -7.38 30.75 1.79
N GLU A 91 -7.79 29.51 1.60
CA GLU A 91 -8.67 29.06 0.52
C GLU A 91 -9.84 28.29 1.13
N LYS A 92 -11.04 28.52 0.63
CA LYS A 92 -12.26 27.85 1.11
C LYS A 92 -12.77 26.77 0.20
N GLU A 93 -12.19 26.69 -0.99
CA GLU A 93 -12.52 25.71 -2.01
C GLU A 93 -11.24 25.18 -2.64
N VAL A 94 -11.12 23.87 -2.73
CA VAL A 94 -10.03 23.20 -3.44
C VAL A 94 -10.62 22.18 -4.39
N SER A 95 -10.21 22.25 -5.65
CA SER A 95 -10.59 21.25 -6.65
C SER A 95 -9.36 20.41 -7.01
N VAL A 96 -9.49 19.10 -6.88
CA VAL A 96 -8.47 18.16 -7.28
C VAL A 96 -8.91 17.34 -8.49
N ALA A 97 -7.95 16.90 -9.29
CA ALA A 97 -8.24 16.05 -10.45
C ALA A 97 -8.72 14.66 -10.00
N ASN A 98 -9.40 13.94 -10.90
CA ASN A 98 -9.76 12.55 -10.67
C ASN A 98 -8.53 11.64 -10.55
N PHE A 99 -7.42 12.00 -11.20
CA PHE A 99 -6.16 11.28 -11.20
C PHE A 99 -4.96 12.23 -11.10
N SER A 100 -3.93 11.79 -10.39
CA SER A 100 -2.58 12.35 -10.41
C SER A 100 -1.59 11.26 -10.02
N ALA A 101 -0.29 11.44 -10.31
CA ALA A 101 0.77 10.56 -9.84
C ALA A 101 0.73 10.45 -8.31
N PHE A 102 1.02 9.26 -7.77
CA PHE A 102 0.86 8.97 -6.33
C PHE A 102 1.58 9.98 -5.43
N GLY A 103 2.81 10.33 -5.75
CA GLY A 103 3.61 11.26 -4.97
C GLY A 103 3.09 12.71 -4.98
N THR A 104 2.10 13.01 -5.83
CA THR A 104 1.50 14.35 -5.98
C THR A 104 0.04 14.41 -5.57
N ARG A 105 -0.51 13.33 -4.99
CA ARG A 105 -1.91 13.25 -4.53
C ARG A 105 -2.10 13.89 -3.17
N TYR A 106 -1.66 15.12 -3.03
CA TYR A 106 -1.88 15.92 -1.84
C TYR A 106 -2.14 17.37 -2.22
N PHE A 107 -2.69 18.11 -1.27
CA PHE A 107 -2.75 19.56 -1.33
C PHE A 107 -2.54 20.14 0.07
N ASP A 108 -2.08 21.36 0.11
CA ASP A 108 -1.79 22.08 1.34
C ASP A 108 -2.75 23.28 1.45
N VAL A 109 -3.34 23.46 2.62
CA VAL A 109 -4.22 24.58 2.94
C VAL A 109 -3.57 25.42 4.02
N LYS A 110 -3.51 26.72 3.82
CA LYS A 110 -3.03 27.67 4.81
C LYS A 110 -4.15 28.07 5.75
N VAL A 111 -3.90 27.91 7.02
CA VAL A 111 -4.85 28.25 8.10
C VAL A 111 -4.22 29.29 9.00
N LYS A 112 -4.84 30.45 9.09
CA LYS A 112 -4.44 31.48 10.07
C LYS A 112 -5.27 31.32 11.32
N THR A 113 -4.62 31.02 12.44
CA THR A 113 -5.30 30.73 13.69
C THR A 113 -4.53 31.21 14.92
N ASN A 114 -5.25 31.53 15.98
CA ASN A 114 -4.74 31.82 17.31
C ASN A 114 -5.30 30.85 18.38
N VAL A 115 -5.92 29.75 17.94
CA VAL A 115 -6.46 28.69 18.80
C VAL A 115 -6.09 27.33 18.23
N ASP A 116 -5.90 26.35 19.11
CA ASP A 116 -5.71 24.97 18.66
C ASP A 116 -6.99 24.41 18.04
N PHE A 117 -6.86 23.75 16.89
CA PHE A 117 -7.99 23.27 16.12
C PHE A 117 -7.87 21.78 15.79
N ALA A 118 -9.01 21.17 15.51
CA ALA A 118 -9.14 19.84 14.92
C ALA A 118 -9.67 19.98 13.48
N VAL A 119 -9.28 19.03 12.65
CA VAL A 119 -9.76 18.89 11.27
C VAL A 119 -10.67 17.68 11.21
N GLU A 120 -11.89 17.87 10.77
CA GLU A 120 -12.89 16.80 10.63
C GLU A 120 -13.22 16.61 9.15
N VAL A 121 -12.80 15.47 8.63
CA VAL A 121 -13.21 15.00 7.29
C VAL A 121 -14.54 14.28 7.45
N PRO A 122 -15.57 14.56 6.64
CA PRO A 122 -16.84 13.86 6.76
C PRO A 122 -16.69 12.37 6.44
N THR A 123 -17.39 11.51 7.17
CA THR A 123 -17.30 10.04 7.04
C THR A 123 -17.55 9.57 5.59
N SER A 124 -18.40 10.26 4.84
CA SER A 124 -18.63 9.98 3.41
C SER A 124 -17.40 10.19 2.52
N ALA A 125 -16.42 10.96 2.99
CA ALA A 125 -15.21 11.27 2.23
C ALA A 125 -13.95 10.58 2.77
N GLU A 126 -14.01 9.93 3.94
CA GLU A 126 -12.84 9.28 4.57
C GLU A 126 -12.18 8.21 3.68
N SER A 127 -12.95 7.61 2.76
CA SER A 127 -12.42 6.62 1.82
C SER A 127 -11.47 7.22 0.77
N TRP A 128 -11.55 8.52 0.50
CA TRP A 128 -10.79 9.16 -0.56
C TRP A 128 -10.04 10.43 -0.17
N LEU A 129 -10.41 11.07 0.94
CA LEU A 129 -9.77 12.28 1.45
C LEU A 129 -9.32 12.05 2.89
N LYS A 130 -8.04 12.22 3.17
CA LYS A 130 -7.46 12.02 4.50
C LYS A 130 -6.69 13.23 4.94
N PHE A 131 -6.94 13.69 6.15
CA PHE A 131 -6.06 14.60 6.84
C PHE A 131 -4.75 13.86 7.17
N ASP A 132 -3.60 14.41 6.73
CA ASP A 132 -2.29 13.82 6.97
C ASP A 132 -1.62 14.46 8.19
N SER A 133 -1.33 15.74 8.07
CA SER A 133 -0.58 16.45 9.11
C SER A 133 -0.73 17.96 9.00
N TYR A 134 -0.28 18.67 10.01
CA TYR A 134 -0.04 20.11 9.88
C TYR A 134 1.34 20.46 10.44
N LYS A 135 1.98 21.42 9.77
CA LYS A 135 3.22 22.04 10.25
C LYS A 135 2.87 23.33 10.97
N VAL A 136 3.28 23.41 12.20
CA VAL A 136 3.19 24.67 12.95
C VAL A 136 4.43 25.48 12.63
N GLU A 137 4.26 26.61 11.97
CA GLU A 137 5.31 27.61 11.89
C GLU A 137 5.44 28.26 13.28
N LEU A 138 6.60 28.06 13.90
CA LEU A 138 6.89 28.49 15.26
C LEU A 138 6.98 30.01 15.32
N ASP A 139 5.84 30.70 15.41
CA ASP A 139 5.80 32.03 15.96
C ASP A 139 5.48 31.92 17.47
N ARG A 140 6.44 32.30 18.31
CA ARG A 140 6.30 32.25 19.77
C ARG A 140 5.39 33.40 20.22
N GLY A 141 4.11 33.12 20.41
CA GLY A 141 3.20 34.11 20.99
C GLY A 141 1.72 33.78 20.73
N ILE A 142 0.86 34.58 21.38
CA ILE A 142 -0.61 34.49 21.28
C ILE A 142 -1.11 35.14 19.97
N ARG A 143 -0.19 35.62 19.13
CA ARG A 143 -0.53 36.18 17.82
C ARG A 143 -1.05 35.09 16.88
N PRO A 144 -1.98 35.45 15.98
CA PRO A 144 -2.40 34.53 14.94
C PRO A 144 -1.19 34.00 14.16
N ARG A 145 -1.10 32.68 14.07
CA ARG A 145 -0.04 31.96 13.34
C ARG A 145 -0.63 31.38 12.05
N GLU A 146 0.20 31.28 11.05
CA GLU A 146 -0.13 30.53 9.85
C GLU A 146 0.34 29.10 10.04
N VAL A 147 -0.55 28.16 9.76
CA VAL A 147 -0.32 26.71 9.82
C VAL A 147 -0.62 26.15 8.45
N THR A 148 0.27 25.33 7.95
CA THR A 148 0.03 24.58 6.71
C THR A 148 -0.55 23.22 7.04
N VAL A 149 -1.75 22.93 6.56
CA VAL A 149 -2.48 21.67 6.76
C VAL A 149 -2.42 20.88 5.47
N ARG A 150 -1.94 19.64 5.54
CA ARG A 150 -1.86 18.74 4.39
C ARG A 150 -3.00 17.73 4.39
N PHE A 151 -3.54 17.53 3.20
CA PHE A 151 -4.50 16.48 2.88
C PHE A 151 -3.94 15.59 1.78
N ASN A 152 -4.12 14.27 1.94
CA ASN A 152 -3.88 13.29 0.90
C ASN A 152 -5.22 12.84 0.31
N TRP A 153 -5.23 12.56 -0.97
CA TRP A 153 -6.42 12.10 -1.67
C TRP A 153 -6.12 10.89 -2.56
N SER A 154 -7.11 10.02 -2.72
CA SER A 154 -7.05 8.89 -3.64
C SER A 154 -7.72 9.23 -4.97
N ILE A 155 -7.36 8.49 -6.02
CA ILE A 155 -7.97 8.66 -7.34
C ILE A 155 -9.48 8.44 -7.29
N ASN A 156 -10.20 9.13 -8.19
CA ASN A 156 -11.60 8.88 -8.43
C ASN A 156 -11.75 8.07 -9.74
N SER A 157 -12.00 6.78 -9.61
CA SER A 157 -12.27 5.89 -10.73
C SER A 157 -13.76 5.80 -11.08
N GLN A 158 -14.61 6.55 -10.36
CA GLN A 158 -16.06 6.55 -10.59
C GLN A 158 -16.47 7.66 -11.55
N PRO A 159 -17.57 7.47 -12.30
CA PRO A 159 -18.06 8.47 -13.27
C PRO A 159 -18.73 9.69 -12.62
N ASN A 160 -18.71 9.76 -11.30
CA ASN A 160 -19.33 10.86 -10.54
C ASN A 160 -18.27 11.68 -9.81
N GLU A 161 -18.48 12.98 -9.79
CA GLU A 161 -17.72 13.89 -8.95
C GLU A 161 -17.90 13.57 -7.46
N ARG A 162 -16.86 13.79 -6.65
CA ARG A 162 -16.89 13.63 -5.19
C ARG A 162 -16.75 15.00 -4.54
N ILE A 163 -17.45 15.18 -3.43
CA ILE A 163 -17.48 16.44 -2.69
C ILE A 163 -17.31 16.13 -1.20
N ALA A 164 -16.48 16.92 -0.52
CA ALA A 164 -16.28 16.86 0.92
C ALA A 164 -16.31 18.27 1.52
N ASP A 165 -17.09 18.45 2.56
CA ASP A 165 -17.10 19.66 3.39
C ASP A 165 -16.30 19.39 4.67
N VAL A 166 -15.04 19.82 4.68
CA VAL A 166 -14.09 19.59 5.77
C VAL A 166 -14.21 20.72 6.79
N VAL A 167 -14.40 20.37 8.05
CA VAL A 167 -14.62 21.33 9.13
C VAL A 167 -13.34 21.51 9.94
N PHE A 168 -12.93 22.76 10.12
CA PHE A 168 -11.86 23.18 11.01
C PHE A 168 -12.50 23.79 12.26
N LYS A 169 -12.42 23.12 13.40
CA LYS A 169 -13.06 23.58 14.64
C LYS A 169 -12.07 23.66 15.80
N PRO A 170 -12.29 24.57 16.79
CA PRO A 170 -11.47 24.62 17.98
C PRO A 170 -11.49 23.28 18.72
N LYS A 171 -10.33 22.84 19.26
CA LYS A 171 -10.24 21.63 20.09
C LYS A 171 -10.90 21.80 21.46
N ARG A 172 -11.03 23.03 21.93
CA ARG A 172 -11.69 23.38 23.17
C ARG A 172 -12.84 24.37 22.90
N GLU A 173 -13.85 24.36 23.74
CA GLU A 173 -14.86 25.39 23.69
C GLU A 173 -14.23 26.73 24.10
N VAL A 174 -14.30 27.69 23.19
CA VAL A 174 -13.92 29.07 23.41
C VAL A 174 -15.07 29.92 22.90
N GLU A 175 -15.62 30.78 23.77
CA GLU A 175 -16.88 31.50 23.51
C GLU A 175 -16.88 32.28 22.18
N LEU A 176 -15.73 32.82 21.77
CA LEU A 176 -15.57 33.63 20.58
C LEU A 176 -14.93 32.86 19.41
N ALA A 177 -14.56 31.59 19.60
CA ALA A 177 -13.91 30.81 18.55
C ALA A 177 -14.93 30.40 17.48
N ARG A 178 -14.54 30.64 16.23
CA ARG A 178 -15.35 30.29 15.05
C ARG A 178 -14.69 29.12 14.31
N GLN A 179 -15.52 28.20 13.85
CA GLN A 179 -15.11 27.21 12.87
C GLN A 179 -15.05 27.82 11.48
N ASP A 180 -14.27 27.22 10.59
CA ASP A 180 -14.28 27.50 9.15
C ASP A 180 -14.32 26.19 8.36
N ASN A 181 -14.85 26.24 7.15
CA ASN A 181 -15.09 25.05 6.33
C ASN A 181 -14.30 25.16 5.04
N LEU A 182 -13.79 23.99 4.58
CA LEU A 182 -13.13 23.81 3.32
C LEU A 182 -13.96 22.88 2.44
N LEU A 183 -14.43 23.38 1.31
CA LEU A 183 -15.07 22.57 0.30
C LEU A 183 -14.00 21.94 -0.61
N VAL A 184 -13.93 20.62 -0.61
CA VAL A 184 -13.03 19.87 -1.50
C VAL A 184 -13.86 19.15 -2.55
N THR A 185 -13.55 19.40 -3.81
CA THR A 185 -14.18 18.73 -4.95
C THR A 185 -13.16 17.90 -5.71
N GLN A 186 -13.57 16.74 -6.20
CA GLN A 186 -12.74 15.88 -7.03
C GLN A 186 -13.49 15.52 -8.31
N GLY A 187 -12.85 15.75 -9.46
CA GLY A 187 -13.42 15.45 -10.76
C GLY A 187 -13.81 13.98 -10.95
N ALA A 188 -14.78 13.72 -11.80
CA ALA A 188 -15.17 12.40 -12.23
C ALA A 188 -14.11 11.74 -13.11
N ALA A 189 -14.04 10.41 -13.10
CA ALA A 189 -13.27 9.65 -14.08
C ALA A 189 -13.90 9.74 -15.48
N GLU A 190 -13.09 9.52 -16.52
CA GLU A 190 -13.61 9.30 -17.85
C GLU A 190 -14.49 8.03 -17.87
N PRO A 191 -15.69 8.08 -18.47
CA PRO A 191 -16.56 6.92 -18.51
C PRO A 191 -15.93 5.82 -19.38
N ILE A 192 -15.90 4.59 -18.83
CA ILE A 192 -15.42 3.40 -19.54
C ILE A 192 -16.64 2.69 -20.10
N GLU A 193 -16.73 2.60 -21.42
CA GLU A 193 -17.81 1.90 -22.10
C GLU A 193 -17.57 0.39 -22.03
N GLU A 194 -18.46 -0.31 -21.31
CA GLU A 194 -18.32 -1.75 -21.10
C GLU A 194 -18.39 -2.56 -22.42
N ASN A 195 -17.61 -3.62 -22.47
CA ASN A 195 -17.61 -4.58 -23.58
C ASN A 195 -17.26 -3.99 -24.95
N THR A 196 -16.49 -2.91 -24.98
CA THR A 196 -16.01 -2.28 -26.21
C THR A 196 -14.50 -2.23 -26.27
N ARG A 197 -13.95 -2.15 -27.47
CA ARG A 197 -12.51 -1.94 -27.69
C ARG A 197 -12.04 -0.59 -27.12
N SER A 198 -12.87 0.44 -27.25
CA SER A 198 -12.59 1.78 -26.70
C SER A 198 -12.53 1.72 -25.17
N GLY A 199 -13.49 1.04 -24.54
CA GLY A 199 -13.49 0.84 -23.10
C GLY A 199 -12.27 0.09 -22.62
N ASP A 200 -11.83 -0.97 -23.30
CA ASP A 200 -10.62 -1.70 -22.97
C ASP A 200 -9.38 -0.79 -23.01
N SER A 201 -9.25 0.08 -24.04
CA SER A 201 -8.11 1.01 -24.16
C SER A 201 -8.10 2.04 -23.03
N ILE A 202 -9.25 2.60 -22.67
CA ILE A 202 -9.36 3.54 -21.55
C ILE A 202 -9.03 2.84 -20.24
N ALA A 203 -9.55 1.61 -20.04
CA ALA A 203 -9.26 0.81 -18.85
C ALA A 203 -7.76 0.51 -18.71
N LEU A 204 -7.10 0.06 -19.79
CA LEU A 204 -5.65 -0.18 -19.77
C LEU A 204 -4.85 1.06 -19.41
N LEU A 205 -5.16 2.21 -20.01
CA LEU A 205 -4.49 3.48 -19.70
C LEU A 205 -4.72 3.90 -18.25
N ALA A 206 -5.95 3.75 -17.75
CA ALA A 206 -6.28 4.09 -16.37
C ALA A 206 -5.54 3.17 -15.38
N ILE A 207 -5.49 1.85 -15.63
CA ILE A 207 -4.72 0.89 -14.83
C ILE A 207 -3.23 1.25 -14.85
N ALA A 208 -2.65 1.50 -16.02
CA ALA A 208 -1.23 1.83 -16.16
C ALA A 208 -0.87 3.11 -15.40
N ARG A 209 -1.71 4.13 -15.47
CA ARG A 209 -1.54 5.39 -14.73
C ARG A 209 -1.67 5.20 -13.22
N THR A 210 -2.65 4.42 -12.77
CA THR A 210 -2.86 4.14 -11.34
C THR A 210 -1.70 3.37 -10.75
N LEU A 211 -1.19 2.37 -11.46
CA LEU A 211 -0.04 1.59 -11.04
C LEU A 211 1.29 2.33 -11.25
N GLU A 212 1.30 3.40 -12.05
CA GLU A 212 2.54 4.09 -12.48
C GLU A 212 3.52 3.13 -13.16
N THR A 213 2.98 2.19 -13.93
CA THR A 213 3.79 1.22 -14.67
C THR A 213 4.56 1.90 -15.82
N ILE A 214 5.68 1.31 -16.18
CA ILE A 214 6.41 1.72 -17.38
C ILE A 214 5.66 1.16 -18.58
N ALA A 215 4.80 1.96 -19.16
CA ALA A 215 4.10 1.65 -20.41
C ALA A 215 4.24 2.82 -21.37
N SER A 216 4.58 2.51 -22.62
CA SER A 216 4.69 3.50 -23.70
C SER A 216 3.34 3.78 -24.38
N TRP A 217 2.24 3.41 -23.73
CA TRP A 217 0.91 3.56 -24.31
C TRP A 217 0.45 5.02 -24.27
N GLU A 218 0.03 5.54 -25.40
CA GLU A 218 -0.46 6.91 -25.51
C GLU A 218 -1.91 6.93 -25.93
N ASN A 219 -2.63 7.92 -25.40
CA ASN A 219 -4.00 8.20 -25.82
C ASN A 219 -4.00 8.69 -27.28
N GLY A 220 -4.72 8.01 -28.16
CA GLY A 220 -4.75 8.29 -29.59
C GLY A 220 -3.87 7.38 -30.44
N GLU A 221 -2.93 6.64 -29.86
CA GLU A 221 -2.24 5.56 -30.54
C GLU A 221 -3.15 4.32 -30.64
N ARG A 222 -3.01 3.58 -31.72
CA ARG A 222 -3.78 2.35 -31.89
C ARG A 222 -3.30 1.28 -30.91
N MET A 223 -4.23 0.72 -30.14
CA MET A 223 -3.96 -0.34 -29.15
C MET A 223 -3.27 -1.58 -29.77
N ASP A 224 -3.39 -1.80 -31.08
CA ASP A 224 -2.65 -2.85 -31.82
C ASP A 224 -1.13 -2.71 -31.72
N ASN A 225 -0.62 -1.50 -31.47
CA ASN A 225 0.80 -1.17 -31.41
C ASN A 225 1.32 -1.10 -29.96
N TRP A 226 0.48 -1.36 -28.98
CA TRP A 226 0.88 -1.24 -27.57
C TRP A 226 1.71 -2.44 -27.14
N ASP A 227 2.88 -2.18 -26.60
CA ASP A 227 3.73 -3.21 -26.03
C ASP A 227 3.04 -3.94 -24.89
N ASN A 228 3.23 -5.26 -24.80
CA ASN A 228 2.64 -6.10 -23.76
C ASN A 228 1.10 -6.13 -23.75
N VAL A 229 0.48 -5.85 -24.86
CA VAL A 229 -0.96 -6.01 -25.12
C VAL A 229 -1.14 -6.91 -26.35
N ILE A 230 -2.00 -7.92 -26.23
CA ILE A 230 -2.41 -8.76 -27.35
C ILE A 230 -3.93 -8.67 -27.46
N LEU A 231 -4.40 -8.42 -28.66
CA LEU A 231 -5.83 -8.35 -28.95
C LEU A 231 -6.35 -9.66 -29.51
N TRP A 232 -7.64 -9.91 -29.31
CA TRP A 232 -8.30 -11.04 -29.93
C TRP A 232 -8.39 -10.89 -31.46
N GLU A 233 -7.90 -11.89 -32.15
CA GLU A 233 -7.97 -12.00 -33.62
C GLU A 233 -8.62 -13.33 -34.02
N GLU A 234 -9.18 -13.36 -35.22
CA GLU A 234 -9.77 -14.56 -35.79
C GLU A 234 -8.74 -15.68 -35.93
N GLY A 235 -9.11 -16.90 -35.54
CA GLY A 235 -8.22 -18.05 -35.52
C GLY A 235 -7.52 -18.31 -34.19
N MET A 236 -7.58 -17.40 -33.23
CA MET A 236 -7.09 -17.65 -31.87
C MET A 236 -8.00 -18.60 -31.10
N GLU A 237 -7.44 -19.48 -30.31
CA GLU A 237 -8.21 -20.37 -29.43
C GLU A 237 -9.07 -19.54 -28.46
N GLY A 238 -10.36 -19.86 -28.38
CA GLY A 238 -11.32 -19.12 -27.54
C GLY A 238 -11.81 -17.80 -28.15
N TYR A 239 -11.44 -17.48 -29.39
CA TYR A 239 -11.97 -16.33 -30.12
C TYR A 239 -13.48 -16.48 -30.37
N THR A 240 -14.18 -15.36 -30.24
CA THR A 240 -15.56 -15.19 -30.73
C THR A 240 -15.67 -13.83 -31.42
N PRO A 241 -16.63 -13.62 -32.35
CA PRO A 241 -16.79 -12.36 -33.06
C PRO A 241 -16.90 -11.14 -32.14
N GLU A 242 -17.53 -11.29 -30.96
CA GLU A 242 -17.73 -10.23 -29.97
C GLU A 242 -16.42 -9.80 -29.31
N LYS A 243 -15.42 -10.70 -29.30
CA LYS A 243 -14.08 -10.41 -28.74
C LYS A 243 -13.16 -9.72 -29.74
N LYS A 244 -13.52 -9.65 -31.03
CA LYS A 244 -12.63 -9.10 -32.06
C LYS A 244 -12.06 -7.73 -31.68
N GLY A 245 -10.74 -7.63 -31.63
CA GLY A 245 -10.01 -6.40 -31.28
C GLY A 245 -10.12 -5.97 -29.81
N ARG A 246 -10.76 -6.79 -28.95
CA ARG A 246 -10.75 -6.61 -27.49
C ARG A 246 -9.43 -7.14 -26.92
N VAL A 247 -9.10 -6.75 -25.70
CA VAL A 247 -7.89 -7.21 -25.00
C VAL A 247 -8.01 -8.70 -24.69
N LYS A 248 -7.04 -9.50 -25.18
CA LYS A 248 -6.84 -10.89 -24.82
C LYS A 248 -5.83 -11.03 -23.68
N TYR A 249 -4.72 -10.31 -23.79
CA TYR A 249 -3.61 -10.33 -22.87
C TYR A 249 -3.17 -8.91 -22.55
N ALA A 250 -2.85 -8.65 -21.29
CA ALA A 250 -2.15 -7.44 -20.88
C ALA A 250 -1.18 -7.72 -19.73
N ARG A 251 -0.01 -7.05 -19.78
CA ARG A 251 1.01 -7.15 -18.74
C ARG A 251 1.38 -5.78 -18.23
N PHE A 252 1.32 -5.64 -16.91
CA PHE A 252 1.77 -4.47 -16.16
C PHE A 252 3.01 -4.87 -15.34
N PHE A 253 4.07 -4.09 -15.43
CA PHE A 253 5.33 -4.44 -14.78
C PHE A 253 6.12 -3.18 -14.36
N MET A 254 7.14 -3.38 -13.52
CA MET A 254 8.04 -2.33 -13.03
C MET A 254 7.32 -1.14 -12.36
N PHE A 255 6.32 -1.44 -11.55
CA PHE A 255 5.62 -0.44 -10.73
C PHE A 255 5.82 -0.74 -9.24
N ASN A 256 5.51 0.23 -8.39
CA ASN A 256 5.50 0.04 -6.94
C ASN A 256 4.07 -0.10 -6.46
N THR A 257 3.70 -1.27 -5.96
CA THR A 257 2.35 -1.48 -5.41
C THR A 257 2.05 -0.52 -4.27
N LYS A 258 0.87 0.06 -4.29
CA LYS A 258 0.42 1.05 -3.32
C LYS A 258 -0.93 0.67 -2.71
N GLU A 259 -1.81 0.13 -3.50
CA GLU A 259 -3.20 -0.22 -3.19
C GLU A 259 -3.54 -1.56 -3.86
N GLU A 260 -4.71 -2.09 -3.60
CA GLU A 260 -5.26 -3.25 -4.30
C GLU A 260 -5.38 -3.00 -5.81
N LEU A 261 -5.68 -4.03 -6.58
CA LEU A 261 -5.84 -3.89 -8.03
C LEU A 261 -6.89 -2.82 -8.37
N PRO A 262 -6.60 -1.94 -9.36
CA PRO A 262 -7.46 -0.81 -9.67
C PRO A 262 -8.87 -1.18 -10.12
N PHE A 263 -9.82 -0.29 -9.84
CA PHE A 263 -11.23 -0.43 -10.23
C PHE A 263 -11.42 -0.75 -11.72
N GLU A 264 -10.58 -0.19 -12.58
CA GLU A 264 -10.68 -0.32 -14.02
C GLU A 264 -10.38 -1.73 -14.53
N VAL A 265 -9.74 -2.57 -13.74
CA VAL A 265 -9.45 -3.97 -14.10
C VAL A 265 -10.74 -4.71 -14.47
N GLN A 266 -11.86 -4.45 -13.78
CA GLN A 266 -13.13 -5.13 -14.03
C GLN A 266 -13.69 -4.95 -15.45
N TYR A 267 -13.23 -3.93 -16.18
CA TYR A 267 -13.71 -3.63 -17.55
C TYR A 267 -13.01 -4.48 -18.63
N LEU A 268 -11.91 -5.15 -18.30
CA LEU A 268 -11.21 -6.04 -19.23
C LEU A 268 -11.93 -7.39 -19.40
N THR A 269 -13.22 -7.34 -19.63
CA THR A 269 -14.14 -8.50 -19.61
C THR A 269 -13.86 -9.54 -20.69
N ALA A 270 -13.10 -9.23 -21.72
CA ALA A 270 -12.67 -10.18 -22.74
C ALA A 270 -11.29 -10.80 -22.47
N ALA A 271 -10.57 -10.34 -21.45
CA ALA A 271 -9.22 -10.82 -21.17
C ALA A 271 -9.18 -12.31 -20.84
N ASP A 272 -8.22 -12.99 -21.43
CA ASP A 272 -7.88 -14.39 -21.19
C ASP A 272 -6.72 -14.51 -20.20
N GLU A 273 -5.80 -13.56 -20.25
CA GLU A 273 -4.62 -13.50 -19.40
C GLU A 273 -4.29 -12.08 -18.95
N LEU A 274 -4.08 -11.91 -17.66
CA LEU A 274 -3.62 -10.66 -17.05
C LEU A 274 -2.42 -10.89 -16.13
N ASN A 275 -1.40 -10.07 -16.27
CA ASN A 275 -0.15 -10.19 -15.52
C ASN A 275 0.22 -8.87 -14.84
N PHE A 276 0.32 -8.90 -13.52
CA PHE A 276 0.73 -7.78 -12.67
C PHE A 276 2.02 -8.13 -11.94
N TYR A 277 3.13 -7.55 -12.37
CA TYR A 277 4.45 -7.72 -11.76
C TYR A 277 4.89 -6.41 -11.12
N SER A 278 4.68 -6.29 -9.83
CA SER A 278 5.17 -5.15 -9.08
C SER A 278 6.68 -5.29 -8.83
N ASN A 279 7.22 -4.39 -8.05
CA ASN A 279 8.62 -4.36 -7.75
C ASN A 279 8.87 -4.79 -6.28
N VAL A 280 10.12 -5.00 -5.93
CA VAL A 280 10.55 -5.50 -4.62
C VAL A 280 10.07 -4.68 -3.41
N ASN A 281 9.66 -3.44 -3.59
CA ASN A 281 9.20 -2.59 -2.49
C ASN A 281 7.77 -2.90 -2.03
N ALA A 282 7.06 -3.79 -2.70
CA ALA A 282 5.71 -4.19 -2.34
C ALA A 282 5.63 -5.04 -1.05
N PHE A 283 6.72 -5.62 -0.60
CA PHE A 283 6.77 -6.49 0.60
C PHE A 283 6.32 -5.81 1.91
N LEU A 284 6.29 -4.49 1.98
CA LEU A 284 5.78 -3.74 3.15
C LEU A 284 4.26 -3.57 3.15
N LYS A 285 3.55 -4.13 2.18
CA LYS A 285 2.11 -4.02 2.06
C LYS A 285 1.41 -5.26 2.60
N ASP A 286 0.21 -5.05 3.14
CA ASP A 286 -0.71 -6.09 3.61
C ASP A 286 -2.02 -5.94 2.82
N LEU A 287 -2.00 -6.39 1.55
CA LEU A 287 -3.09 -6.20 0.61
C LEU A 287 -3.84 -7.49 0.34
N THR A 288 -5.07 -7.36 -0.14
CA THR A 288 -5.80 -8.43 -0.81
C THR A 288 -5.71 -8.25 -2.33
N THR A 289 -6.22 -9.22 -3.08
CA THR A 289 -6.32 -9.10 -4.55
C THR A 289 -7.29 -8.01 -5.00
N GLY A 290 -8.13 -7.51 -4.08
CA GLY A 290 -9.22 -6.60 -4.38
C GLY A 290 -10.41 -7.31 -5.05
N GLU A 291 -11.58 -6.65 -5.02
CA GLU A 291 -12.80 -7.22 -5.54
C GLU A 291 -12.92 -7.19 -7.08
N TYR A 292 -12.25 -6.24 -7.73
CA TYR A 292 -12.49 -5.95 -9.14
C TYR A 292 -12.01 -7.05 -10.08
N ILE A 293 -10.88 -7.69 -9.77
CA ILE A 293 -10.38 -8.83 -10.53
C ILE A 293 -11.35 -10.02 -10.50
N THR A 294 -12.10 -10.17 -9.40
CA THR A 294 -13.01 -11.30 -9.21
C THR A 294 -14.21 -11.30 -10.18
N LYS A 295 -14.45 -10.16 -10.83
CA LYS A 295 -15.52 -10.01 -11.83
C LYS A 295 -15.15 -10.59 -13.20
N LEU A 296 -13.86 -10.86 -13.43
CA LEU A 296 -13.36 -11.40 -14.69
C LEU A 296 -13.43 -12.94 -14.72
N THR A 297 -14.65 -13.47 -14.60
CA THR A 297 -14.88 -14.92 -14.45
C THR A 297 -14.47 -15.77 -15.66
N GLN A 298 -14.19 -15.14 -16.81
CA GLN A 298 -13.69 -15.80 -18.02
C GLN A 298 -12.16 -15.98 -18.03
N LEU A 299 -11.45 -15.33 -17.09
CA LEU A 299 -9.98 -15.31 -17.03
C LEU A 299 -9.43 -16.73 -16.87
N ARG A 300 -8.46 -17.10 -17.69
CA ARG A 300 -7.79 -18.40 -17.65
C ARG A 300 -6.42 -18.33 -17.01
N ARG A 301 -5.72 -17.19 -17.11
CA ARG A 301 -4.37 -17.03 -16.61
C ARG A 301 -4.24 -15.73 -15.84
N LEU A 302 -3.74 -15.83 -14.61
CA LEU A 302 -3.57 -14.68 -13.73
C LEU A 302 -2.22 -14.73 -13.03
N THR A 303 -1.46 -13.67 -13.15
CA THR A 303 -0.28 -13.41 -12.34
C THR A 303 -0.46 -12.15 -11.52
N ILE A 304 -0.27 -12.24 -10.20
CA ILE A 304 -0.16 -11.09 -9.30
C ILE A 304 1.09 -11.32 -8.44
N SER A 305 2.23 -10.94 -8.96
CA SER A 305 3.53 -11.23 -8.36
C SER A 305 4.19 -9.99 -7.78
N ALA A 306 4.87 -10.16 -6.65
CA ALA A 306 5.55 -9.08 -5.91
C ALA A 306 4.63 -7.91 -5.56
N TYR A 307 3.33 -8.19 -5.39
CA TYR A 307 2.30 -7.17 -5.20
C TYR A 307 2.09 -6.79 -3.72
N GLY A 308 2.54 -7.62 -2.78
CA GLY A 308 2.36 -7.42 -1.34
C GLY A 308 1.06 -8.03 -0.82
N LEU A 309 0.55 -9.07 -1.46
CA LEU A 309 -0.66 -9.76 -1.05
C LEU A 309 -0.41 -10.60 0.21
N VAL A 310 -1.36 -10.56 1.15
CA VAL A 310 -1.40 -11.44 2.33
C VAL A 310 -2.59 -12.39 2.30
N SER A 311 -3.63 -12.07 1.51
CA SER A 311 -4.84 -12.87 1.35
C SER A 311 -5.51 -12.62 0.01
N LEU A 312 -6.46 -13.47 -0.33
CA LEU A 312 -7.34 -13.31 -1.48
C LEU A 312 -8.59 -12.53 -1.08
N ASP A 313 -9.21 -11.83 -2.03
CA ASP A 313 -10.56 -11.31 -1.83
C ASP A 313 -11.55 -12.46 -1.62
N LYS A 314 -12.57 -12.24 -0.80
CA LYS A 314 -13.60 -13.23 -0.47
C LYS A 314 -14.34 -13.83 -1.68
N ASN A 315 -14.38 -13.10 -2.79
CA ASN A 315 -15.04 -13.52 -4.02
C ASN A 315 -14.05 -14.12 -5.05
N PHE A 316 -12.78 -14.29 -4.70
CA PHE A 316 -11.74 -14.77 -5.61
C PHE A 316 -12.07 -16.14 -6.21
N THR A 317 -12.81 -16.97 -5.49
CA THR A 317 -13.29 -18.27 -5.95
C THR A 317 -14.31 -18.21 -7.13
N ALA A 318 -14.75 -17.01 -7.52
CA ALA A 318 -15.53 -16.82 -8.74
C ALA A 318 -14.71 -17.09 -10.02
N LEU A 319 -13.38 -17.05 -9.95
CA LEU A 319 -12.47 -17.25 -11.09
C LEU A 319 -12.28 -18.73 -11.43
N LYS A 320 -13.36 -19.47 -11.60
CA LYS A 320 -13.39 -20.94 -11.80
C LYS A 320 -12.75 -21.42 -13.11
N ASN A 321 -12.51 -20.50 -14.04
CA ASN A 321 -11.89 -20.81 -15.32
C ASN A 321 -10.36 -20.71 -15.30
N LEU A 322 -9.76 -20.33 -14.17
CA LEU A 322 -8.31 -20.27 -14.06
C LEU A 322 -7.66 -21.63 -14.30
N GLU A 323 -6.70 -21.63 -15.20
CA GLU A 323 -5.82 -22.74 -15.55
C GLU A 323 -4.40 -22.48 -15.03
N TYR A 324 -4.03 -21.22 -14.90
CA TYR A 324 -2.74 -20.75 -14.42
C TYR A 324 -2.93 -19.66 -13.36
N LEU A 325 -2.33 -19.85 -12.18
CA LEU A 325 -2.34 -18.89 -11.10
C LEU A 325 -0.92 -18.73 -10.53
N ASP A 326 -0.39 -17.51 -10.64
CA ASP A 326 0.89 -17.13 -10.06
C ASP A 326 0.70 -16.04 -9.01
N LEU A 327 0.94 -16.39 -7.76
CA LEU A 327 0.91 -15.52 -6.58
C LEU A 327 2.29 -15.45 -5.93
N SER A 328 3.33 -15.65 -6.71
CA SER A 328 4.71 -15.65 -6.21
C SER A 328 5.17 -14.30 -5.70
N SER A 329 6.18 -14.32 -4.85
CA SER A 329 6.84 -13.12 -4.32
C SER A 329 5.93 -12.16 -3.53
N ASN A 330 4.85 -12.67 -2.97
CA ASN A 330 3.93 -11.94 -2.10
C ASN A 330 4.24 -12.19 -0.61
N ASN A 331 3.30 -11.87 0.27
CA ASN A 331 3.44 -11.93 1.72
C ASN A 331 2.54 -12.99 2.37
N PHE A 332 2.09 -13.98 1.62
CA PHE A 332 1.26 -15.06 2.18
C PHE A 332 2.02 -15.80 3.28
N GLN A 333 1.35 -16.03 4.42
CA GLN A 333 1.89 -16.81 5.54
C GLN A 333 1.49 -18.29 5.44
N LYS A 334 0.46 -18.60 4.67
CA LYS A 334 0.03 -19.95 4.29
C LYS A 334 -0.56 -19.93 2.89
N VAL A 335 -0.62 -21.07 2.25
CA VAL A 335 -1.40 -21.20 1.01
C VAL A 335 -2.88 -21.03 1.36
N PRO A 336 -3.62 -20.08 0.76
CA PRO A 336 -5.04 -19.90 1.05
C PRO A 336 -5.84 -21.19 0.86
N GLU A 337 -6.71 -21.50 1.81
CA GLU A 337 -7.53 -22.72 1.75
C GLU A 337 -8.54 -22.71 0.59
N GLU A 338 -8.87 -21.53 0.13
CA GLU A 338 -9.71 -21.29 -1.04
C GLU A 338 -9.08 -21.84 -2.32
N ILE A 339 -7.72 -21.95 -2.35
CA ILE A 339 -7.00 -22.54 -3.50
C ILE A 339 -7.05 -24.06 -3.36
N ASN A 340 -8.04 -24.66 -4.00
CA ASN A 340 -8.29 -26.09 -4.00
C ASN A 340 -9.03 -26.55 -5.29
N PRO A 341 -9.07 -27.86 -5.61
CA PRO A 341 -9.66 -28.37 -6.84
C PRO A 341 -11.17 -28.12 -6.97
N THR A 342 -11.88 -27.93 -5.87
CA THR A 342 -13.33 -27.64 -5.89
C THR A 342 -13.59 -26.21 -6.38
N ASN A 343 -12.79 -25.26 -5.93
CA ASN A 343 -12.94 -23.85 -6.29
C ASN A 343 -12.31 -23.55 -7.66
N PHE A 344 -11.19 -24.22 -7.99
CA PHE A 344 -10.45 -24.02 -9.24
C PHE A 344 -10.31 -25.33 -10.03
N PRO A 345 -11.42 -25.89 -10.57
CA PRO A 345 -11.43 -27.23 -11.17
C PRO A 345 -10.60 -27.34 -12.45
N LYS A 346 -10.24 -26.21 -13.06
CA LYS A 346 -9.43 -26.17 -14.30
C LYS A 346 -7.96 -25.82 -14.05
N LEU A 347 -7.58 -25.53 -12.80
CA LEU A 347 -6.22 -25.12 -12.52
C LEU A 347 -5.23 -26.23 -12.85
N ARG A 348 -4.18 -25.87 -13.57
CA ARG A 348 -3.08 -26.73 -14.01
C ARG A 348 -1.74 -26.29 -13.45
N THR A 349 -1.58 -24.99 -13.27
CA THR A 349 -0.35 -24.40 -12.74
C THR A 349 -0.65 -23.55 -11.53
N LEU A 350 0.04 -23.83 -10.43
CA LEU A 350 0.04 -23.01 -9.22
C LEU A 350 1.48 -22.62 -8.87
N ASN A 351 1.75 -21.34 -8.80
CA ASN A 351 3.00 -20.78 -8.30
C ASN A 351 2.75 -19.95 -7.03
N MET A 352 3.26 -20.44 -5.91
CA MET A 352 3.27 -19.79 -4.60
C MET A 352 4.71 -19.57 -4.10
N GLY A 353 5.68 -19.53 -5.00
CA GLY A 353 7.09 -19.36 -4.66
C GLY A 353 7.41 -17.98 -4.07
N ALA A 354 8.50 -17.92 -3.31
CA ALA A 354 9.08 -16.68 -2.80
C ALA A 354 8.14 -15.79 -1.95
N ASN A 355 7.23 -16.38 -1.17
CA ASN A 355 6.36 -15.62 -0.27
C ASN A 355 7.07 -15.21 1.04
N THR A 356 8.32 -14.79 0.95
CA THR A 356 9.19 -14.48 2.10
C THR A 356 9.41 -12.99 2.31
N ARG A 357 8.78 -12.13 1.51
CA ARG A 357 9.20 -10.74 1.36
C ARG A 357 8.91 -9.87 2.56
N LYS A 358 7.86 -10.14 3.31
CA LYS A 358 7.43 -9.25 4.41
C LYS A 358 8.50 -9.04 5.48
N ASN A 359 9.34 -10.05 5.73
CA ASN A 359 10.26 -10.06 6.86
C ASN A 359 11.75 -10.02 6.48
N ILE A 360 12.10 -10.12 5.19
CA ILE A 360 13.50 -10.15 4.74
C ILE A 360 14.29 -8.88 5.14
N TYR A 361 13.62 -7.75 5.30
CA TYR A 361 14.26 -6.46 5.53
C TYR A 361 14.10 -5.91 6.95
N ASP A 362 13.44 -6.65 7.84
CA ASP A 362 13.40 -6.30 9.25
C ASP A 362 14.64 -6.85 9.96
N LEU A 363 15.74 -6.15 9.83
CA LEU A 363 17.03 -6.50 10.42
C LEU A 363 17.06 -6.38 11.96
N SER A 364 15.98 -5.89 12.57
CA SER A 364 15.91 -5.70 14.03
C SER A 364 15.52 -6.97 14.77
N ASN A 365 14.99 -7.95 14.08
CA ASN A 365 14.46 -9.19 14.66
C ASN A 365 15.44 -10.37 14.55
N THR A 366 15.21 -11.41 15.32
CA THR A 366 15.95 -12.66 15.22
C THR A 366 15.58 -13.43 13.95
N ILE A 367 16.43 -14.35 13.51
CA ILE A 367 16.21 -15.15 12.31
C ILE A 367 14.82 -15.84 12.32
N GLU A 368 14.32 -16.23 13.46
CA GLU A 368 13.03 -16.92 13.64
C GLU A 368 11.82 -16.02 13.35
N THR A 369 11.98 -14.71 13.51
CA THR A 369 10.91 -13.72 13.26
C THR A 369 11.08 -12.96 11.97
N ASN A 370 12.27 -13.05 11.35
CA ASN A 370 12.62 -12.25 10.17
C ASN A 370 12.18 -12.84 8.84
N TYR A 371 11.82 -14.10 8.82
CA TYR A 371 11.50 -14.76 7.58
C TYR A 371 10.01 -15.11 7.54
N GLY A 372 9.26 -14.30 6.84
CA GLY A 372 7.91 -14.63 6.42
C GLY A 372 7.93 -15.72 5.35
N GLY A 373 6.78 -16.03 4.83
CA GLY A 373 6.58 -17.01 3.79
C GLY A 373 6.03 -18.31 4.36
N LEU A 374 4.92 -18.70 3.94
CA LEU A 374 4.16 -19.92 4.26
C LEU A 374 4.48 -20.58 5.65
N VAL A 375 4.89 -19.74 6.62
CA VAL A 375 5.35 -20.18 7.96
C VAL A 375 4.22 -20.72 8.84
N GLU A 376 2.98 -20.37 8.53
CA GLU A 376 1.80 -20.88 9.23
C GLU A 376 1.40 -22.28 8.73
N GLU A 377 2.00 -22.75 7.64
CA GLU A 377 1.83 -24.14 7.24
C GLU A 377 2.53 -25.06 8.25
N GLN A 378 1.78 -25.98 8.83
CA GLN A 378 2.26 -26.95 9.80
C GLN A 378 2.95 -28.13 9.08
N GLY A 379 4.11 -27.87 8.49
CA GLY A 379 4.80 -28.82 7.62
C GLY A 379 4.50 -28.56 6.14
N PHE A 380 4.77 -29.57 5.31
CA PHE A 380 4.44 -29.48 3.88
C PHE A 380 2.92 -29.60 3.68
N PRO A 381 2.29 -28.71 2.89
CA PRO A 381 0.83 -28.72 2.71
C PRO A 381 0.37 -29.91 1.84
N ARG A 382 0.10 -31.04 2.49
CA ARG A 382 -0.29 -32.30 1.86
C ARG A 382 -1.40 -32.13 0.81
N ARG A 383 -2.39 -31.25 1.06
CA ARG A 383 -3.51 -30.96 0.15
C ARG A 383 -3.07 -30.53 -1.25
N LEU A 384 -1.87 -29.97 -1.39
CA LEU A 384 -1.35 -29.51 -2.70
C LEU A 384 -0.81 -30.68 -3.53
N ILE A 385 -0.27 -31.71 -2.89
CA ILE A 385 0.18 -32.91 -3.61
C ILE A 385 -0.91 -33.95 -3.81
N GLU A 386 -2.04 -33.80 -3.14
CA GLU A 386 -3.27 -34.53 -3.43
C GLU A 386 -3.99 -33.98 -4.68
N TRP A 387 -3.56 -32.82 -5.17
CA TRP A 387 -4.08 -32.16 -6.34
C TRP A 387 -3.15 -32.35 -7.53
N ASP A 388 -3.57 -33.08 -8.53
CA ASP A 388 -2.76 -33.44 -9.69
C ASP A 388 -2.59 -32.27 -10.68
N LEU A 389 -1.79 -31.28 -10.28
CA LEU A 389 -1.46 -30.12 -11.09
C LEU A 389 -0.33 -30.47 -12.10
N ASP A 390 -0.35 -29.89 -13.28
CA ASP A 390 0.75 -30.03 -14.25
C ASP A 390 2.05 -29.38 -13.71
N THR A 391 1.90 -28.29 -12.96
CA THR A 391 3.02 -27.53 -12.38
C THR A 391 2.68 -27.01 -10.99
N LEU A 392 3.53 -27.33 -10.01
CA LEU A 392 3.45 -26.83 -8.64
C LEU A 392 4.80 -26.24 -8.23
N LEU A 393 4.83 -24.92 -7.99
CA LEU A 393 6.04 -24.19 -7.61
C LEU A 393 5.89 -23.60 -6.20
N LEU A 394 6.70 -24.09 -5.27
CA LEU A 394 6.72 -23.72 -3.85
C LEU A 394 8.12 -23.33 -3.37
N SER A 395 9.01 -23.00 -4.29
CA SER A 395 10.39 -22.63 -3.96
C SER A 395 10.47 -21.33 -3.16
N VAL A 396 11.56 -21.18 -2.40
CA VAL A 396 11.85 -19.92 -1.69
C VAL A 396 10.74 -19.54 -0.70
N ASN A 397 10.27 -20.53 0.04
CA ASN A 397 9.35 -20.35 1.17
C ASN A 397 10.04 -20.86 2.45
N TYR A 398 9.32 -20.98 3.54
CA TYR A 398 9.84 -21.51 4.79
C TYR A 398 9.10 -22.76 5.23
N LEU A 399 8.65 -23.56 4.28
CA LEU A 399 8.07 -24.87 4.54
C LEU A 399 9.10 -25.75 5.27
N GLN A 400 8.70 -26.41 6.34
CA GLN A 400 9.57 -27.21 7.21
C GLN A 400 9.00 -28.60 7.42
N GLY A 401 9.85 -29.47 8.00
CA GLY A 401 9.52 -30.86 8.24
C GLY A 401 9.66 -31.74 7.00
N PRO A 402 9.27 -33.00 7.10
CA PRO A 402 9.39 -33.96 6.01
C PRO A 402 8.30 -33.77 4.96
N LEU A 403 8.59 -34.21 3.74
CA LEU A 403 7.55 -34.44 2.73
C LEU A 403 6.64 -35.59 3.19
N PRO A 404 5.32 -35.50 2.94
CA PRO A 404 4.40 -36.59 3.26
C PRO A 404 4.73 -37.86 2.49
N LYS A 405 4.80 -39.01 3.19
CA LYS A 405 5.06 -40.32 2.57
C LYS A 405 3.88 -40.81 1.72
N MET A 406 2.68 -40.37 2.04
CA MET A 406 1.44 -40.74 1.33
C MET A 406 1.15 -42.26 1.36
N ASP A 407 1.52 -42.96 2.42
CA ASP A 407 1.36 -44.42 2.53
C ASP A 407 -0.12 -44.87 2.48
N ASP A 408 -1.03 -44.00 2.84
CA ASP A 408 -2.49 -44.16 2.77
C ASP A 408 -3.10 -43.84 1.41
N TRP A 409 -2.30 -43.37 0.45
CA TRP A 409 -2.74 -43.00 -0.89
C TRP A 409 -2.87 -44.22 -1.80
N GLU A 410 -3.62 -44.10 -2.89
CA GLU A 410 -3.70 -45.12 -3.93
C GLU A 410 -2.29 -45.43 -4.46
N LYS A 411 -2.00 -46.71 -4.66
CA LYS A 411 -0.68 -47.17 -5.09
C LYS A 411 -0.72 -47.73 -6.52
N TYR A 412 0.40 -47.62 -7.21
CA TYR A 412 0.56 -48.28 -8.49
C TYR A 412 0.47 -49.79 -8.34
N THR A 413 -0.31 -50.42 -9.23
CA THR A 413 -0.52 -51.87 -9.31
C THR A 413 0.21 -52.45 -10.51
N GLU A 414 0.33 -53.79 -10.58
CA GLU A 414 0.82 -54.45 -11.77
C GLU A 414 -0.03 -54.11 -13.01
N GLN A 415 -1.33 -53.95 -12.84
CA GLN A 415 -2.23 -53.61 -13.93
C GLN A 415 -1.95 -52.22 -14.50
N ASP A 416 -1.65 -51.24 -13.66
CA ASP A 416 -1.28 -49.89 -14.11
C ASP A 416 -0.03 -49.92 -15.01
N ILE A 417 0.93 -50.78 -14.65
CA ILE A 417 2.18 -50.94 -15.42
C ILE A 417 1.90 -51.63 -16.77
N ILE A 418 1.03 -52.64 -16.78
CA ILE A 418 0.62 -53.34 -17.98
C ILE A 418 -0.14 -52.40 -18.94
N ASP A 419 -1.09 -51.63 -18.40
CA ASP A 419 -1.96 -50.75 -19.18
C ASP A 419 -1.22 -49.53 -19.76
N ALA A 420 -0.18 -49.07 -19.09
CA ALA A 420 0.50 -47.83 -19.43
C ALA A 420 1.82 -48.02 -20.18
N ASP A 421 2.20 -49.24 -20.61
CA ASP A 421 3.36 -49.63 -21.46
C ASP A 421 4.69 -48.83 -21.29
N THR A 422 4.62 -47.66 -20.67
CA THR A 422 5.75 -46.71 -20.46
C THR A 422 6.16 -46.58 -19.01
N LEU A 423 5.38 -47.15 -18.07
CA LEU A 423 5.69 -47.02 -16.64
C LEU A 423 6.67 -48.10 -16.18
N PRO A 424 7.73 -47.74 -15.43
CA PRO A 424 8.69 -48.70 -14.92
C PRO A 424 8.06 -49.57 -13.81
N ARG A 425 8.45 -50.85 -13.76
CA ARG A 425 7.97 -51.79 -12.72
C ARG A 425 8.34 -51.39 -11.31
N ALA A 426 9.35 -50.57 -11.14
CA ALA A 426 9.76 -50.02 -9.83
C ALA A 426 8.67 -49.18 -9.17
N LEU A 427 7.67 -48.70 -9.90
CA LEU A 427 6.52 -47.97 -9.33
C LEU A 427 5.55 -48.85 -8.56
N ILE A 428 5.52 -50.16 -8.80
CA ILE A 428 4.55 -51.06 -8.14
C ILE A 428 4.67 -50.91 -6.62
N GLY A 429 3.56 -50.56 -5.95
CA GLY A 429 3.50 -50.33 -4.52
C GLY A 429 3.83 -48.91 -4.06
N THR A 430 4.30 -48.04 -4.94
CA THR A 430 4.50 -46.62 -4.61
C THR A 430 3.20 -45.83 -4.72
N PRO A 431 2.97 -44.79 -3.88
CA PRO A 431 1.79 -43.95 -3.98
C PRO A 431 1.67 -43.21 -5.29
N LYS A 432 0.50 -43.16 -5.89
CA LYS A 432 0.19 -42.41 -7.13
C LYS A 432 -0.01 -40.93 -6.83
N VAL A 433 1.02 -40.23 -6.41
CA VAL A 433 0.97 -38.80 -6.06
C VAL A 433 1.26 -37.97 -7.29
N MET A 434 0.37 -37.04 -7.60
CA MET A 434 0.50 -36.10 -8.73
C MET A 434 0.94 -36.79 -10.06
N PRO A 435 0.28 -37.86 -10.50
CA PRO A 435 0.80 -38.73 -11.58
C PRO A 435 1.03 -38.00 -12.91
N HIS A 436 0.41 -36.87 -13.15
CA HIS A 436 0.57 -36.07 -14.37
C HIS A 436 1.43 -34.81 -14.20
N THR A 437 1.94 -34.55 -12.97
CA THR A 437 2.77 -33.38 -12.71
C THR A 437 4.11 -33.47 -13.43
N LYS A 438 4.41 -32.45 -14.22
CA LYS A 438 5.65 -32.35 -14.97
C LYS A 438 6.70 -31.48 -14.33
N ARG A 439 6.28 -30.48 -13.55
CA ARG A 439 7.16 -29.54 -12.87
C ARG A 439 6.82 -29.42 -11.40
N PHE A 440 7.78 -29.70 -10.54
CA PHE A 440 7.63 -29.59 -9.10
C PHE A 440 8.87 -28.93 -8.52
N ALA A 441 8.71 -27.78 -7.87
CA ALA A 441 9.81 -27.03 -7.29
C ALA A 441 9.58 -26.74 -5.82
N ILE A 442 10.50 -27.20 -4.98
CA ILE A 442 10.48 -27.09 -3.52
C ILE A 442 11.80 -26.60 -2.92
N ASN A 443 12.74 -26.19 -3.76
CA ASN A 443 14.05 -25.72 -3.32
C ASN A 443 13.97 -24.42 -2.51
N LEU A 444 15.00 -24.17 -1.71
CA LEU A 444 15.08 -23.00 -0.82
C LEU A 444 13.92 -22.94 0.21
N ASN A 445 13.59 -24.10 0.77
CA ASN A 445 12.72 -24.28 1.92
C ASN A 445 13.52 -24.82 3.11
N ARG A 446 12.87 -25.17 4.20
CA ARG A 446 13.47 -25.81 5.39
C ARG A 446 13.00 -27.25 5.56
N LEU A 447 12.77 -27.94 4.46
CA LEU A 447 12.33 -29.33 4.47
C LEU A 447 13.45 -30.25 5.00
N THR A 448 13.06 -31.34 5.62
CA THR A 448 13.97 -32.31 6.26
C THR A 448 13.50 -33.74 6.00
N GLY A 449 14.23 -34.73 6.48
CA GLY A 449 13.88 -36.15 6.37
C GLY A 449 14.41 -36.76 5.08
N GLU A 450 13.66 -37.67 4.50
CA GLU A 450 14.03 -38.38 3.27
C GLU A 450 13.06 -38.01 2.14
N LEU A 451 13.58 -38.01 0.92
CA LEU A 451 12.72 -37.91 -0.26
C LEU A 451 11.85 -39.18 -0.34
N PRO A 452 10.53 -39.02 -0.43
CA PRO A 452 9.64 -40.17 -0.47
C PRO A 452 9.68 -40.88 -1.84
N ASP A 453 9.38 -42.19 -1.86
CA ASP A 453 9.43 -43.03 -3.06
C ASP A 453 8.56 -42.48 -4.19
N TRP A 454 7.40 -41.89 -3.89
CA TRP A 454 6.53 -41.29 -4.89
C TRP A 454 7.21 -40.15 -5.66
N LEU A 455 8.19 -39.46 -5.06
CA LEU A 455 8.96 -38.40 -5.72
C LEU A 455 10.19 -38.98 -6.43
N LEU A 456 10.93 -39.87 -5.77
CA LEU A 456 12.13 -40.49 -6.33
C LEU A 456 11.85 -41.28 -7.62
N TYR A 457 10.73 -42.00 -7.67
CA TYR A 457 10.34 -42.83 -8.81
C TYR A 457 9.22 -42.18 -9.66
N HIS A 458 9.02 -40.89 -9.56
CA HIS A 458 7.91 -40.21 -10.22
C HIS A 458 7.96 -40.36 -11.75
N PRO A 459 6.87 -40.84 -12.40
CA PRO A 459 6.93 -41.25 -13.80
C PRO A 459 6.88 -40.08 -14.79
N ALA A 460 6.34 -38.92 -14.41
CA ALA A 460 6.01 -37.85 -15.33
C ALA A 460 6.84 -36.56 -15.16
N LEU A 461 7.64 -36.44 -14.09
CA LEU A 461 8.38 -35.21 -13.85
C LEU A 461 9.44 -34.99 -14.93
N ASP A 462 9.30 -33.87 -15.67
CA ASP A 462 10.30 -33.36 -16.60
C ASP A 462 11.35 -32.52 -15.87
N TRP A 463 10.90 -31.85 -14.81
CA TRP A 463 11.74 -30.97 -14.03
C TRP A 463 11.25 -30.90 -12.58
N TRP A 464 12.15 -31.02 -11.64
CA TRP A 464 11.92 -30.76 -10.23
C TRP A 464 13.22 -30.35 -9.55
N SER A 465 13.12 -29.65 -8.44
CA SER A 465 14.27 -29.20 -7.67
C SER A 465 14.07 -29.53 -6.19
N PRO A 466 14.74 -30.60 -5.73
CA PRO A 466 14.69 -30.99 -4.32
C PRO A 466 15.69 -30.23 -3.46
N PHE A 467 16.67 -29.57 -4.08
CA PHE A 467 17.80 -28.98 -3.38
C PHE A 467 17.38 -27.88 -2.42
N GLN A 468 17.88 -28.01 -1.20
CA GLN A 468 17.65 -27.08 -0.11
C GLN A 468 18.87 -26.18 0.05
N LEU A 469 18.75 -24.92 -0.32
CA LEU A 469 19.58 -23.89 0.27
C LEU A 469 18.80 -23.31 1.43
N VAL A 470 19.29 -23.50 2.63
CA VAL A 470 18.62 -23.05 3.84
C VAL A 470 19.00 -21.61 4.10
N PHE A 471 18.01 -20.76 4.32
CA PHE A 471 18.21 -19.37 4.74
C PHE A 471 18.64 -19.24 6.22
N THR A 472 19.37 -20.20 6.77
CA THR A 472 19.95 -20.09 8.11
C THR A 472 21.46 -20.02 7.99
N GLN A 473 22.11 -19.22 8.82
CA GLN A 473 23.58 -19.10 8.83
C GLN A 473 24.29 -20.43 9.13
N GLU A 474 23.57 -21.42 9.67
CA GLU A 474 24.13 -22.67 10.15
C GLU A 474 23.62 -23.92 9.39
N GLY A 475 22.82 -23.74 8.32
CA GLY A 475 22.22 -24.88 7.60
C GLY A 475 21.24 -25.69 8.45
N LYS A 476 20.55 -25.03 9.41
CA LYS A 476 19.57 -25.64 10.30
C LYS A 476 18.20 -25.05 10.10
N ASP A 477 17.16 -25.82 10.37
CA ASP A 477 15.79 -25.31 10.44
C ASP A 477 15.54 -24.47 11.72
N ALA A 478 14.34 -23.96 11.90
CA ALA A 478 13.96 -23.16 13.06
C ALA A 478 14.06 -23.93 14.39
N THR A 479 14.10 -25.27 14.37
CA THR A 479 14.27 -26.12 15.55
C THR A 479 15.72 -26.41 15.86
N GLY A 480 16.66 -26.00 15.00
CA GLY A 480 18.08 -26.30 15.10
C GLY A 480 18.48 -27.65 14.47
N ALA A 481 17.53 -28.37 13.87
CA ALA A 481 17.83 -29.60 13.12
C ALA A 481 18.45 -29.25 11.77
N SER A 482 19.31 -30.13 11.24
CA SER A 482 19.87 -29.96 9.91
C SER A 482 18.75 -30.00 8.87
N ALA A 483 18.71 -28.98 8.00
CA ALA A 483 17.82 -28.97 6.87
C ALA A 483 18.42 -29.75 5.68
N GLY A 484 17.54 -30.17 4.77
CA GLY A 484 17.88 -31.00 3.62
C GLY A 484 17.37 -32.43 3.78
N PHE A 485 17.47 -33.20 2.71
CA PHE A 485 17.01 -34.58 2.69
C PHE A 485 18.18 -35.53 2.93
N GLY A 486 17.98 -36.51 3.82
CA GLY A 486 19.03 -37.45 4.22
C GLY A 486 19.50 -38.40 3.12
N ASN A 487 18.70 -38.56 2.07
CA ASN A 487 18.98 -39.42 0.92
C ASN A 487 19.27 -38.62 -0.36
N GLU A 488 19.57 -37.34 -0.24
CA GLU A 488 20.05 -36.55 -1.39
C GLU A 488 21.42 -37.06 -1.84
N PRO A 489 21.69 -37.10 -3.14
CA PRO A 489 22.99 -37.49 -3.66
C PRO A 489 24.08 -36.50 -3.25
N ALA A 490 25.29 -36.98 -3.04
CA ALA A 490 26.43 -36.17 -2.61
C ALA A 490 26.83 -35.08 -3.63
N ASN A 491 26.47 -35.24 -4.90
CA ASN A 491 26.75 -34.28 -5.95
C ASN A 491 25.48 -33.58 -6.41
N LEU A 492 25.17 -32.45 -5.77
CA LEU A 492 23.98 -31.64 -6.04
C LEU A 492 24.09 -30.78 -7.33
N ASN A 493 25.24 -30.78 -8.00
CA ASN A 493 25.42 -29.94 -9.20
C ASN A 493 24.70 -30.49 -10.45
N TYR A 494 24.29 -31.75 -10.39
CA TYR A 494 23.68 -32.44 -11.52
C TYR A 494 22.35 -33.06 -11.15
N TYR A 495 21.40 -32.22 -10.90
CA TYR A 495 20.02 -32.59 -10.58
C TYR A 495 19.41 -33.54 -11.64
N TYR A 496 19.76 -33.41 -12.93
CA TYR A 496 19.35 -34.34 -13.99
C TYR A 496 19.95 -35.75 -13.81
N GLU A 497 21.23 -35.83 -13.45
CA GLU A 497 21.88 -37.12 -13.18
C GLU A 497 21.26 -37.82 -11.96
N PHE A 498 20.96 -37.04 -10.92
CA PHE A 498 20.25 -37.54 -9.76
C PHE A 498 18.90 -38.12 -10.14
N TYR A 499 18.07 -37.33 -10.83
CA TYR A 499 16.73 -37.72 -11.24
C TYR A 499 16.78 -38.94 -12.20
N GLU A 500 17.63 -38.94 -13.17
CA GLU A 500 17.86 -40.06 -14.09
C GLU A 500 18.34 -41.30 -13.33
N GLY A 501 19.21 -41.16 -12.35
CA GLY A 501 19.69 -42.26 -11.52
C GLY A 501 18.58 -42.96 -10.74
N TYR A 502 17.60 -42.21 -10.25
CA TYR A 502 16.45 -42.77 -9.55
C TYR A 502 15.35 -43.32 -10.44
N LYS A 503 15.32 -42.94 -11.71
CA LYS A 503 14.43 -43.53 -12.72
C LYS A 503 14.93 -44.88 -13.23
N LYS A 504 16.21 -45.24 -13.02
CA LYS A 504 16.71 -46.55 -13.35
C LYS A 504 16.01 -47.60 -12.50
N ASP A 505 15.60 -48.69 -13.14
CA ASP A 505 14.99 -49.82 -12.44
C ASP A 505 15.97 -50.34 -11.39
N PRO A 506 15.66 -50.27 -10.08
CA PRO A 506 16.56 -50.80 -9.05
C PRO A 506 16.78 -52.30 -9.14
N GLY A 507 16.04 -52.99 -9.97
CA GLY A 507 16.22 -54.42 -10.26
C GLY A 507 16.97 -54.71 -11.57
N ALA A 508 17.33 -53.69 -12.36
CA ALA A 508 18.23 -53.88 -13.47
C ALA A 508 19.64 -54.11 -12.88
N GLU A 509 20.10 -55.35 -12.93
CA GLU A 509 21.52 -55.67 -12.71
C GLU A 509 22.32 -54.72 -13.58
N GLU A 510 23.32 -54.02 -13.01
CA GLU A 510 24.36 -53.36 -13.76
C GLU A 510 24.93 -54.41 -14.72
N GLU A 511 24.60 -54.35 -16.01
CA GLU A 511 25.42 -55.04 -16.99
C GLU A 511 26.80 -54.40 -16.84
N ASP A 512 27.67 -55.12 -16.16
CA ASP A 512 29.09 -54.84 -16.09
C ASP A 512 29.52 -54.52 -17.53
N GLU A 513 29.73 -53.27 -17.86
CA GLU A 513 30.56 -52.88 -19.00
C GLU A 513 31.97 -53.39 -18.64
N ASP A 514 32.13 -54.70 -18.90
CA ASP A 514 33.41 -55.32 -18.82
C ASP A 514 34.33 -54.63 -19.84
N THR A 515 35.14 -53.80 -19.29
CA THR A 515 36.35 -53.29 -19.89
C THR A 515 37.09 -54.38 -20.62
N THR A 516 37.00 -54.34 -21.93
CA THR A 516 38.03 -54.97 -22.75
C THR A 516 38.39 -54.09 -23.96
N LYS A 517 39.56 -53.50 -23.78
CA LYS A 517 40.57 -52.98 -24.73
C LYS A 517 40.68 -51.49 -24.92
#